data_31409fe740cd4814fbe3efba28636b58
#
_entry.id   31409fe740cd4814fbe3efba28636b58
#
_cell.length_a   1.000
_cell.length_b   1.000
_cell.length_c   1.000
_cell.angle_alpha   90.00
_cell.angle_beta   90.00
_cell.angle_gamma   90.00
#
_symmetry.space_group_name_H-M   'P 1'
#
loop_
_entity.id
_entity.type
_entity.pdbx_description
1 polymer ?
#
loop_
_entity_poly.entity_id
_entity_poly.type
_entity_poly.pdbx_seq_one_letter_code
_entity_poly.pdbx_strand_id
1 'polypeptide(L)'
;IVASPLPRRVRSRLRTKLYAKAGSDLLVAEHMQETFKRIVRDDVRADAAYISTPTLLVYGDRDEQTPLSIAQQLEQAIEGSRLQVIPHAGHFLYVDAPKETLQLVQDFLHA
;
A
#
# COMPACT_ATOMS: atom_id res chain seq x y z
N ILE A 1 -28.44 1.19 4.33
CA ILE A 1 -27.80 -0.11 4.66
C ILE A 1 -28.79 -1.18 4.25
N VAL A 2 -28.62 -1.78 3.07
CA VAL A 2 -29.46 -2.91 2.64
C VAL A 2 -28.98 -4.13 3.42
N ALA A 3 -29.80 -4.61 4.35
CA ALA A 3 -29.55 -5.85 5.06
C ALA A 3 -29.61 -7.01 4.03
N SER A 4 -28.47 -7.65 3.77
CA SER A 4 -28.41 -8.79 2.87
C SER A 4 -29.21 -9.96 3.46
N PRO A 5 -30.11 -10.61 2.72
CA PRO A 5 -30.91 -11.73 3.20
C PRO A 5 -30.10 -13.02 3.41
N LEU A 6 -28.81 -13.02 3.09
CA LEU A 6 -27.95 -14.19 3.19
C LEU A 6 -27.52 -14.48 4.65
N PRO A 7 -27.53 -15.75 5.08
CA PRO A 7 -27.03 -16.15 6.39
C PRO A 7 -25.59 -15.70 6.63
N ARG A 8 -25.24 -15.36 7.89
CA ARG A 8 -23.91 -14.87 8.28
C ARG A 8 -22.76 -15.75 7.75
N ARG A 9 -22.92 -17.07 7.80
CA ARG A 9 -21.90 -18.04 7.31
C ARG A 9 -21.66 -17.95 5.80
N VAL A 10 -22.72 -17.71 5.01
CA VAL A 10 -22.62 -17.57 3.55
C VAL A 10 -21.99 -16.23 3.19
N ARG A 11 -22.38 -15.15 3.87
CA ARG A 11 -21.79 -13.83 3.71
C ARG A 11 -20.29 -13.83 4.03
N SER A 12 -19.90 -14.49 5.12
CA SER A 12 -18.49 -14.64 5.51
C SER A 12 -17.68 -15.36 4.43
N ARG A 13 -18.17 -16.50 3.91
CA ARG A 13 -17.50 -17.26 2.85
C ARG A 13 -17.39 -16.49 1.52
N LEU A 14 -18.44 -15.79 1.12
CA LEU A 14 -18.43 -14.94 -0.07
C LEU A 14 -17.43 -13.79 0.07
N ARG A 15 -17.44 -13.13 1.23
CA ARG A 15 -16.48 -12.06 1.54
C ARG A 15 -15.04 -12.57 1.50
N THR A 16 -14.75 -13.70 2.13
CA THR A 16 -13.42 -14.32 2.11
C THR A 16 -12.94 -14.61 0.69
N LYS A 17 -13.82 -15.17 -0.17
CA LYS A 17 -13.49 -15.42 -1.58
C LYS A 17 -13.23 -14.13 -2.37
N LEU A 18 -14.04 -13.10 -2.15
CA LEU A 18 -13.88 -11.81 -2.83
C LEU A 18 -12.59 -11.11 -2.42
N TYR A 19 -12.26 -11.09 -1.13
CA TYR A 19 -11.05 -10.45 -0.63
C TYR A 19 -9.78 -11.25 -0.98
N ALA A 20 -9.82 -12.58 -0.96
CA ALA A 20 -8.73 -13.42 -1.42
C ALA A 20 -8.42 -13.19 -2.91
N LYS A 21 -9.47 -13.01 -3.74
CA LYS A 21 -9.32 -12.69 -5.16
C LYS A 21 -8.77 -11.26 -5.39
N ALA A 22 -9.07 -10.33 -4.49
CA ALA A 22 -8.58 -8.96 -4.54
C ALA A 22 -7.17 -8.79 -3.96
N GLY A 23 -6.55 -9.86 -3.44
CA GLY A 23 -5.22 -9.80 -2.81
C GLY A 23 -5.17 -8.87 -1.60
N SER A 24 -6.26 -8.78 -0.85
CA SER A 24 -6.41 -7.82 0.25
C SER A 24 -6.16 -8.46 1.61
N ASP A 25 -5.39 -7.79 2.45
CA ASP A 25 -5.18 -8.13 3.86
C ASP A 25 -6.45 -7.97 4.74
N LEU A 26 -7.58 -7.62 4.13
CA LEU A 26 -8.90 -7.56 4.78
C LEU A 26 -9.38 -8.91 5.36
N LEU A 27 -8.64 -10.01 5.12
CA LEU A 27 -8.85 -11.31 5.77
C LEU A 27 -8.33 -11.39 7.20
N VAL A 28 -7.85 -10.29 7.75
CA VAL A 28 -7.47 -10.17 9.16
C VAL A 28 -8.66 -10.55 10.06
N ALA A 29 -8.37 -10.96 11.29
CA ALA A 29 -9.34 -11.41 12.29
C ALA A 29 -10.63 -10.56 12.30
N GLU A 30 -11.75 -11.23 12.37
CA GLU A 30 -13.09 -10.62 12.18
C GLU A 30 -13.35 -9.43 13.14
N HIS A 31 -12.82 -9.49 14.36
CA HIS A 31 -12.95 -8.43 15.36
C HIS A 31 -12.08 -7.19 15.08
N MET A 32 -11.08 -7.30 14.22
CA MET A 32 -10.19 -6.19 13.82
C MET A 32 -10.66 -5.47 12.55
N GLN A 33 -11.72 -5.93 11.91
CA GLN A 33 -12.12 -5.42 10.59
C GLN A 33 -12.55 -3.96 10.60
N GLU A 34 -13.22 -3.51 11.64
CA GLU A 34 -13.62 -2.09 11.72
C GLU A 34 -12.39 -1.18 11.90
N THR A 35 -11.42 -1.60 12.71
CA THR A 35 -10.14 -0.90 12.86
C THR A 35 -9.39 -0.86 11.54
N PHE A 36 -9.28 -2.01 10.85
CA PHE A 36 -8.62 -2.11 9.56
C PHE A 36 -9.27 -1.21 8.49
N LYS A 37 -10.60 -1.19 8.41
CA LYS A 37 -11.33 -0.30 7.49
C LYS A 37 -11.08 1.17 7.76
N ARG A 38 -10.96 1.58 9.02
CA ARG A 38 -10.61 2.95 9.39
C ARG A 38 -9.22 3.31 8.92
N ILE A 39 -8.23 2.45 9.21
CA ILE A 39 -6.84 2.65 8.77
C ILE A 39 -6.75 2.78 7.25
N VAL A 40 -7.42 1.90 6.50
CA VAL A 40 -7.40 1.92 5.02
C VAL A 40 -8.11 3.16 4.44
N ARG A 41 -9.07 3.73 5.18
CA ARG A 41 -9.78 4.95 4.74
C ARG A 41 -9.03 6.24 5.09
N ASP A 42 -8.11 6.19 6.03
CA ASP A 42 -7.33 7.37 6.40
C ASP A 42 -6.47 7.80 5.23
N ASP A 43 -6.67 9.04 4.83
CA ASP A 43 -5.86 9.69 3.82
C ASP A 43 -4.73 10.48 4.50
N VAL A 44 -3.57 9.85 4.61
CA VAL A 44 -2.40 10.44 5.27
C VAL A 44 -1.58 11.35 4.35
N ARG A 45 -2.04 11.60 3.11
CA ARG A 45 -1.31 12.46 2.17
C ARG A 45 -1.18 13.90 2.65
N ALA A 46 -2.18 14.39 3.37
CA ALA A 46 -2.12 15.71 3.98
C ALA A 46 -1.01 15.80 5.05
N ASP A 47 -0.76 14.70 5.76
CA ASP A 47 0.29 14.63 6.78
C ASP A 47 1.70 14.54 6.17
N ALA A 48 1.81 14.10 4.93
CA ALA A 48 3.08 13.99 4.21
C ALA A 48 3.81 15.35 4.11
N ALA A 49 3.08 16.45 4.04
CA ALA A 49 3.64 17.81 4.00
C ALA A 49 4.42 18.19 5.27
N TYR A 50 4.21 17.49 6.38
CA TYR A 50 4.95 17.72 7.63
C TYR A 50 6.25 16.92 7.74
N ILE A 51 6.54 16.05 6.77
CA ILE A 51 7.80 15.28 6.73
C ILE A 51 8.92 16.23 6.27
N SER A 52 9.90 16.46 7.14
CA SER A 52 11.05 17.34 6.87
C SER A 52 12.38 16.58 6.76
N THR A 53 12.39 15.28 6.98
CA THR A 53 13.57 14.43 6.87
C THR A 53 13.80 13.99 5.43
N PRO A 54 15.06 13.76 4.99
CA PRO A 54 15.35 13.16 3.70
C PRO A 54 14.53 11.88 3.49
N THR A 55 13.81 11.79 2.39
CA THR A 55 12.87 10.71 2.13
C THR A 55 13.12 10.11 0.76
N LEU A 56 13.24 8.79 0.70
CA LEU A 56 13.25 8.00 -0.53
C LEU A 56 11.94 7.24 -0.66
N LEU A 57 11.25 7.46 -1.77
CA LEU A 57 10.05 6.71 -2.16
C LEU A 57 10.45 5.68 -3.22
N VAL A 58 10.24 4.39 -2.94
CA VAL A 58 10.55 3.31 -3.88
C VAL A 58 9.27 2.57 -4.23
N TYR A 59 8.96 2.52 -5.52
CA TYR A 59 7.74 1.93 -6.04
C TYR A 59 8.01 1.00 -7.21
N GLY A 60 7.17 -0.03 -7.36
CA GLY A 60 7.14 -0.85 -8.57
C GLY A 60 6.18 -0.28 -9.61
N ASP A 61 6.52 -0.37 -10.88
CA ASP A 61 5.66 0.12 -11.96
C ASP A 61 4.39 -0.73 -12.17
N ARG A 62 4.36 -1.94 -11.58
CA ARG A 62 3.22 -2.87 -11.59
C ARG A 62 2.52 -2.98 -10.25
N ASP A 63 2.71 -2.02 -9.36
CA ASP A 63 2.01 -1.99 -8.07
C ASP A 63 0.53 -1.62 -8.27
N GLU A 64 -0.34 -2.61 -8.13
CA GLU A 64 -1.79 -2.45 -8.22
C GLU A 64 -2.43 -2.08 -6.88
N GLN A 65 -1.73 -2.27 -5.76
CA GLN A 65 -2.24 -1.96 -4.42
C GLN A 65 -2.06 -0.49 -4.08
N THR A 66 -0.89 0.05 -4.39
CA THR A 66 -0.58 1.48 -4.26
C THR A 66 -0.09 2.00 -5.60
N PRO A 67 -0.99 2.52 -6.44
CA PRO A 67 -0.66 2.96 -7.79
C PRO A 67 0.42 4.06 -7.82
N LEU A 68 1.20 4.09 -8.87
CA LEU A 68 2.29 5.06 -9.06
C LEU A 68 1.83 6.52 -8.93
N SER A 69 0.56 6.81 -9.25
CA SER A 69 -0.03 8.13 -9.05
C SER A 69 -0.02 8.59 -7.59
N ILE A 70 -0.14 7.67 -6.64
CA ILE A 70 -0.04 7.96 -5.20
C ILE A 70 1.41 8.30 -4.83
N ALA A 71 2.39 7.57 -5.37
CA ALA A 71 3.80 7.87 -5.17
C ALA A 71 4.17 9.27 -5.67
N GLN A 72 3.67 9.64 -6.83
CA GLN A 72 3.87 10.98 -7.40
C GLN A 72 3.27 12.09 -6.54
N GLN A 73 2.07 11.86 -5.98
CA GLN A 73 1.45 12.80 -5.05
C GLN A 73 2.25 12.94 -3.75
N LEU A 74 2.79 11.84 -3.22
CA LEU A 74 3.66 11.87 -2.05
C LEU A 74 4.98 12.60 -2.33
N GLU A 75 5.60 12.37 -3.49
CA GLU A 75 6.81 13.08 -3.89
C GLU A 75 6.58 14.60 -3.96
N GLN A 76 5.43 15.03 -4.47
CA GLN A 76 5.06 16.44 -4.50
C GLN A 76 4.78 17.02 -3.11
N ALA A 77 4.23 16.22 -2.20
CA ALA A 77 3.87 16.64 -0.85
C ALA A 77 5.07 16.69 0.12
N ILE A 78 6.02 15.78 -0.02
CA ILE A 78 7.19 15.66 0.85
C ILE A 78 8.35 16.46 0.26
N GLU A 79 8.66 17.60 0.84
CA GLU A 79 9.75 18.45 0.38
C GLU A 79 11.10 17.72 0.39
N GLY A 80 11.82 17.77 -0.74
CA GLY A 80 13.13 17.13 -0.88
C GLY A 80 13.08 15.60 -0.98
N SER A 81 11.92 15.00 -1.11
CA SER A 81 11.81 13.57 -1.38
C SER A 81 12.27 13.21 -2.79
N ARG A 82 12.66 11.95 -2.98
CA ARG A 82 13.03 11.38 -4.27
C ARG A 82 12.22 10.13 -4.54
N LEU A 83 11.57 10.07 -5.69
CA LEU A 83 10.85 8.89 -6.15
C LEU A 83 11.75 8.06 -7.08
N GLN A 84 11.86 6.77 -6.78
CA GLN A 84 12.49 5.78 -7.63
C GLN A 84 11.49 4.69 -7.99
N VAL A 85 11.38 4.40 -9.28
CA VAL A 85 10.46 3.38 -9.79
C VAL A 85 11.26 2.21 -10.31
N ILE A 86 10.97 1.01 -9.80
CA ILE A 86 11.61 -0.24 -10.22
C ILE A 86 10.73 -0.86 -11.31
N PRO A 87 11.25 -1.07 -12.53
CA PRO A 87 10.49 -1.67 -13.61
C PRO A 87 10.17 -3.14 -13.35
N HIS A 88 9.01 -3.58 -13.83
CA HIS A 88 8.53 -4.98 -13.72
C HIS A 88 8.35 -5.49 -12.29
N ALA A 89 8.28 -4.62 -11.30
CA ALA A 89 8.07 -4.95 -9.90
C ALA A 89 6.68 -4.52 -9.43
N GLY A 90 6.07 -5.35 -8.57
CA GLY A 90 4.79 -5.09 -7.94
C GLY A 90 4.93 -4.44 -6.56
N HIS A 91 3.97 -4.70 -5.70
CA HIS A 91 3.92 -4.12 -4.35
C HIS A 91 5.05 -4.59 -3.43
N PHE A 92 5.47 -5.84 -3.56
CA PHE A 92 6.52 -6.44 -2.72
C PHE A 92 7.89 -6.36 -3.40
N LEU A 93 8.48 -5.18 -3.44
CA LEU A 93 9.75 -4.89 -4.12
C LEU A 93 10.90 -5.79 -3.71
N TYR A 94 10.99 -6.09 -2.41
CA TYR A 94 12.03 -6.96 -1.85
C TYR A 94 11.91 -8.43 -2.29
N VAL A 95 10.75 -8.82 -2.82
CA VAL A 95 10.52 -10.15 -3.43
C VAL A 95 10.77 -10.10 -4.92
N ASP A 96 10.22 -9.10 -5.62
CA ASP A 96 10.26 -9.02 -7.07
C ASP A 96 11.61 -8.53 -7.61
N ALA A 97 12.25 -7.59 -6.90
CA ALA A 97 13.50 -6.94 -7.30
C ALA A 97 14.42 -6.69 -6.08
N PRO A 98 14.88 -7.76 -5.39
CA PRO A 98 15.62 -7.62 -4.13
C PRO A 98 16.94 -6.88 -4.27
N LYS A 99 17.67 -7.09 -5.36
CA LYS A 99 18.99 -6.47 -5.59
C LYS A 99 18.85 -4.97 -5.85
N GLU A 100 17.94 -4.61 -6.74
CA GLU A 100 17.67 -3.22 -7.11
C GLU A 100 17.13 -2.44 -5.91
N THR A 101 16.21 -3.04 -5.15
CA THR A 101 15.67 -2.44 -3.93
C THR A 101 16.77 -2.18 -2.90
N LEU A 102 17.63 -3.17 -2.64
CA LEU A 102 18.73 -3.04 -1.70
C LEU A 102 19.72 -1.95 -2.16
N GLN A 103 20.05 -1.91 -3.45
CA GLN A 103 20.99 -0.92 -3.98
C GLN A 103 20.46 0.49 -3.80
N LEU A 104 19.21 0.74 -4.13
CA LEU A 104 18.58 2.07 -3.95
C LEU A 104 18.60 2.53 -2.49
N VAL A 105 18.29 1.61 -1.56
CA VAL A 105 18.32 1.92 -0.12
C VAL A 105 19.75 2.21 0.36
N GLN A 106 20.72 1.40 -0.05
CA GLN A 106 22.13 1.62 0.32
C GLN A 106 22.66 2.95 -0.23
N ASP A 107 22.41 3.25 -1.50
CA ASP A 107 22.82 4.50 -2.12
C ASP A 107 22.20 5.72 -1.42
N PHE A 108 20.96 5.60 -1.00
CA PHE A 108 20.29 6.67 -0.26
C PHE A 108 20.88 6.87 1.15
N LEU A 109 21.15 5.78 1.87
CA LEU A 109 21.70 5.84 3.23
C LEU A 109 23.15 6.31 3.28
N HIS A 110 23.90 6.11 2.21
CA HIS A 110 25.33 6.48 2.10
C HIS A 110 25.55 7.77 1.30
N ALA A 111 24.49 8.41 0.89
CA ALA A 111 24.58 9.66 0.11
C ALA A 111 25.05 10.86 0.95
#